data_872519c63d46efe72719ee356a7968ce
#
_entry.id   872519c63d46efe72719ee356a7968ce
#
_cell.length_a   1.000
_cell.length_b   1.000
_cell.length_c   1.000
_cell.angle_alpha   90.00
_cell.angle_beta   90.00
_cell.angle_gamma   90.00
#
_symmetry.space_group_name_H-M   'P 1'
#
loop_
_entity.id
_entity.type
_entity.pdbx_description
1 polymer ?
#
loop_
_entity_poly.entity_id
_entity_poly.type
_entity_poly.pdbx_seq_one_letter_code
_entity_poly.pdbx_strand_id
1 'polypeptide(L)'
;MLDVERLLEHMTAELRELMRARGLEVLYPVGIRTGGVWIARELRSRLGIEVQCGELDIAFYRDDFSRIGLHPRVRPSWLPFETESHHLLLVDDVVMSGRTLRAAMNELFDYGRPESITFAALIDLGYRELPVQPDVTGRTLELACGQRVKLQGPEPLELAIEELGNG
;
A
#
# COMPACT_ATOMS: atom_id res chain seq x y z
N MET A 1 18.36 -12.34 1.65
CA MET A 1 17.31 -12.29 0.64
C MET A 1 15.98 -11.99 1.33
N LEU A 2 15.21 -11.09 0.77
CA LEU A 2 13.88 -10.73 1.30
C LEU A 2 12.86 -11.74 0.78
N ASP A 3 12.27 -12.50 1.68
CA ASP A 3 11.28 -13.52 1.37
C ASP A 3 9.87 -12.92 1.48
N VAL A 4 9.28 -12.58 0.33
CA VAL A 4 7.95 -11.95 0.26
C VAL A 4 6.87 -12.84 0.92
N GLU A 5 6.96 -14.15 0.76
CA GLU A 5 6.01 -15.08 1.36
C GLU A 5 5.97 -14.97 2.88
N ARG A 6 7.13 -14.95 3.50
CA ARG A 6 7.25 -14.77 4.96
C ARG A 6 6.75 -13.41 5.43
N LEU A 7 7.01 -12.36 4.65
CA LEU A 7 6.50 -11.02 4.96
C LEU A 7 4.98 -10.98 4.91
N LEU A 8 4.37 -11.61 3.91
CA LEU A 8 2.91 -11.71 3.77
C LEU A 8 2.29 -12.55 4.90
N GLU A 9 2.92 -13.63 5.29
CA GLU A 9 2.48 -14.43 6.46
C GLU A 9 2.48 -13.58 7.72
N HIS A 10 3.54 -12.85 7.97
CA HIS A 10 3.68 -11.95 9.11
C HIS A 10 2.60 -10.86 9.10
N MET A 11 2.44 -10.17 7.98
CA MET A 11 1.41 -9.11 7.83
C MET A 11 0.00 -9.66 8.04
N THR A 12 -0.28 -10.86 7.53
CA THR A 12 -1.58 -11.51 7.68
C THR A 12 -1.88 -11.80 9.15
N ALA A 13 -0.90 -12.31 9.87
CA ALA A 13 -1.05 -12.60 11.31
C ALA A 13 -1.29 -11.30 12.11
N GLU A 14 -0.55 -10.24 11.82
CA GLU A 14 -0.73 -8.95 12.48
C GLU A 14 -2.08 -8.31 12.14
N LEU A 15 -2.54 -8.41 10.91
CA LEU A 15 -3.85 -7.89 10.51
C LEU A 15 -4.99 -8.63 11.22
N ARG A 16 -4.90 -9.96 11.33
CA ARG A 16 -5.89 -10.74 12.10
C ARG A 16 -5.94 -10.31 13.55
N GLU A 17 -4.78 -10.10 14.18
CA GLU A 17 -4.72 -9.65 15.56
C GLU A 17 -5.29 -8.24 15.72
N LEU A 18 -4.98 -7.33 14.81
CA LEU A 18 -5.51 -5.97 14.79
C LEU A 18 -7.04 -5.99 14.64
N MET A 19 -7.56 -6.79 13.71
CA MET A 19 -9.00 -6.94 13.51
C MET A 19 -9.68 -7.48 14.76
N ARG A 20 -9.10 -8.50 15.38
CA ARG A 20 -9.61 -9.07 16.62
C ARG A 20 -9.63 -8.03 17.75
N ALA A 21 -8.53 -7.32 17.94
CA ALA A 21 -8.39 -6.32 19.00
C ALA A 21 -9.36 -5.15 18.85
N ARG A 22 -9.67 -4.77 17.62
CA ARG A 22 -10.60 -3.67 17.30
C ARG A 22 -12.04 -4.12 17.05
N GLY A 23 -12.34 -5.41 17.12
CA GLY A 23 -13.67 -5.95 16.84
C GLY A 23 -14.13 -5.76 15.41
N LEU A 24 -13.20 -5.80 14.45
CA LEU A 24 -13.49 -5.64 13.02
C LEU A 24 -13.75 -7.01 12.38
N GLU A 25 -14.93 -7.18 11.81
CA GLU A 25 -15.29 -8.41 11.11
C GLU A 25 -14.79 -8.43 9.67
N VAL A 26 -14.79 -7.29 9.00
CA VAL A 26 -14.41 -7.14 7.59
C VAL A 26 -13.57 -5.89 7.40
N LEU A 27 -12.49 -6.02 6.63
CA LEU A 27 -11.75 -4.91 6.05
C LEU A 27 -11.95 -4.90 4.53
N TYR A 28 -12.24 -3.74 3.98
CA TYR A 28 -12.41 -3.54 2.54
C TYR A 28 -11.05 -3.17 1.92
N PRO A 29 -10.44 -4.07 1.15
CA PRO A 29 -9.06 -3.88 0.69
C PRO A 29 -8.97 -2.91 -0.48
N VAL A 30 -8.01 -2.01 -0.41
CA VAL A 30 -7.69 -1.05 -1.47
C VAL A 30 -6.17 -1.04 -1.65
N GLY A 31 -5.70 -1.35 -2.83
CA GLY A 31 -4.28 -1.30 -3.16
C GLY A 31 -3.92 -0.04 -3.93
N ILE A 32 -2.76 0.51 -3.62
CA ILE A 32 -2.18 1.60 -4.40
C ILE A 32 -1.45 1.00 -5.61
N ARG A 33 -1.83 1.41 -6.82
CA ARG A 33 -1.21 0.94 -8.06
C ARG A 33 0.29 1.29 -8.06
N THR A 34 1.16 0.39 -8.46
CA THR A 34 0.88 -0.95 -9.02
C THR A 34 1.14 -2.05 -7.98
N GLY A 35 2.27 -1.99 -7.28
CA GLY A 35 2.70 -3.02 -6.32
C GLY A 35 1.76 -3.19 -5.14
N GLY A 36 1.17 -2.10 -4.65
CA GLY A 36 0.20 -2.15 -3.55
C GLY A 36 -1.03 -2.98 -3.88
N VAL A 37 -1.46 -2.99 -5.15
CA VAL A 37 -2.58 -3.83 -5.61
C VAL A 37 -2.22 -5.32 -5.52
N TRP A 38 -1.00 -5.69 -5.89
CA TRP A 38 -0.55 -7.08 -5.80
C TRP A 38 -0.56 -7.57 -4.35
N ILE A 39 -0.04 -6.75 -3.45
CA ILE A 39 0.00 -7.07 -2.02
C ILE A 39 -1.41 -7.10 -1.42
N ALA A 40 -2.27 -6.17 -1.80
CA ALA A 40 -3.68 -6.15 -1.34
C ALA A 40 -4.43 -7.42 -1.73
N ARG A 41 -4.22 -7.91 -2.95
CA ARG A 41 -4.83 -9.16 -3.44
C ARG A 41 -4.34 -10.38 -2.64
N GLU A 42 -3.05 -10.44 -2.33
CA GLU A 42 -2.48 -11.48 -1.51
C GLU A 42 -3.06 -11.47 -0.09
N LEU A 43 -3.09 -10.31 0.54
CA LEU A 43 -3.66 -10.15 1.88
C LEU A 43 -5.16 -10.47 1.89
N ARG A 44 -5.89 -10.03 0.88
CA ARG A 44 -7.31 -10.37 0.71
C ARG A 44 -7.54 -11.87 0.73
N SER A 45 -6.78 -12.60 -0.08
CA SER A 45 -6.87 -14.05 -0.19
C SER A 45 -6.55 -14.73 1.15
N ARG A 46 -5.47 -14.33 1.80
CA ARG A 46 -5.00 -14.91 3.07
C ARG A 46 -5.95 -14.63 4.23
N LEU A 47 -6.59 -13.46 4.23
CA LEU A 47 -7.57 -13.07 5.24
C LEU A 47 -8.97 -13.63 4.97
N GLY A 48 -9.20 -14.25 3.81
CA GLY A 48 -10.50 -14.78 3.43
C GLY A 48 -11.55 -13.69 3.17
N ILE A 49 -11.13 -12.53 2.71
CA ILE A 49 -12.03 -11.41 2.41
C ILE A 49 -12.70 -11.64 1.06
N GLU A 50 -14.04 -11.64 1.04
CA GLU A 50 -14.83 -11.86 -0.18
C GLU A 50 -14.93 -10.63 -1.06
N VAL A 51 -14.92 -9.43 -0.47
CA VAL A 51 -14.99 -8.16 -1.18
C VAL A 51 -13.78 -8.02 -2.13
N GLN A 52 -14.02 -7.60 -3.37
CA GLN A 52 -12.94 -7.35 -4.33
C GLN A 52 -12.07 -6.18 -3.89
N CYS A 53 -10.78 -6.24 -4.24
CA CYS A 53 -9.86 -5.13 -3.98
C CYS A 53 -10.19 -3.93 -4.85
N GLY A 54 -10.27 -2.76 -4.23
CA GLY A 54 -10.21 -1.50 -4.93
C GLY A 54 -8.79 -1.16 -5.35
N GLU A 55 -8.65 -0.28 -6.31
CA GLU A 55 -7.37 0.18 -6.84
C GLU A 55 -7.34 1.71 -6.88
N LEU A 56 -6.31 2.30 -6.31
CA LEU A 56 -6.07 3.73 -6.39
C LEU A 56 -4.95 4.03 -7.37
N ASP A 57 -5.20 4.97 -8.24
CA ASP A 57 -4.16 5.58 -9.06
C ASP A 57 -3.88 7.00 -8.55
N ILE A 58 -2.74 7.15 -7.91
CA ILE A 58 -2.30 8.41 -7.32
C ILE A 58 -1.05 8.96 -8.03
N ALA A 59 -0.83 8.57 -9.28
CA ALA A 59 0.36 8.96 -10.04
C ALA A 59 0.55 10.48 -10.12
N PHE A 60 -0.54 11.27 -10.09
CA PHE A 60 -0.51 12.72 -10.05
C PHE A 60 0.19 13.32 -8.83
N TYR A 61 0.27 12.58 -7.73
CA TYR A 61 0.77 13.06 -6.44
C TYR A 61 2.19 12.58 -6.13
N ARG A 62 2.83 11.86 -7.09
CA ARG A 62 4.22 11.47 -6.96
C ARG A 62 5.13 12.61 -7.37
N ASP A 63 6.21 12.83 -6.62
CA ASP A 63 7.15 13.94 -6.82
C ASP A 63 7.69 14.02 -8.27
N ASP A 64 7.79 12.90 -8.96
CA ASP A 64 8.22 12.81 -10.36
C ASP A 64 7.24 13.46 -11.34
N PHE A 65 6.00 13.63 -10.94
CA PHE A 65 4.92 14.08 -11.82
C PHE A 65 4.84 15.60 -11.97
N SER A 66 5.20 16.34 -10.93
CA SER A 66 5.18 17.80 -10.93
C SER A 66 6.16 18.43 -11.93
N ARG A 67 7.14 17.66 -12.38
CA ARG A 67 8.20 18.11 -13.33
C ARG A 67 7.88 17.83 -14.79
N ILE A 68 6.94 16.96 -15.08
CA ILE A 68 6.66 16.43 -16.43
C ILE A 68 5.34 16.97 -17.00
N GLY A 69 4.51 17.62 -16.16
CA GLY A 69 3.18 18.10 -16.54
C GLY A 69 2.13 16.99 -16.56
N LEU A 70 0.94 17.33 -16.99
CA LEU A 70 -0.20 16.39 -17.03
C LEU A 70 0.07 15.23 -17.99
N HIS A 71 0.20 14.03 -17.46
CA HIS A 71 0.36 12.84 -18.28
C HIS A 71 -1.01 12.27 -18.68
N PRO A 72 -1.25 12.03 -19.99
CA PRO A 72 -2.57 11.60 -20.47
C PRO A 72 -2.95 10.15 -20.11
N ARG A 73 -2.11 9.41 -19.39
CA ARG A 73 -2.32 7.99 -19.08
C ARG A 73 -2.73 7.71 -17.63
N VAL A 74 -3.28 8.69 -16.92
CA VAL A 74 -3.81 8.43 -15.58
C VAL A 74 -5.08 7.61 -15.70
N ARG A 75 -5.03 6.40 -15.15
CA ARG A 75 -6.20 5.55 -15.03
C ARG A 75 -6.97 6.00 -13.79
N PRO A 76 -8.29 6.19 -13.89
CA PRO A 76 -9.08 6.52 -12.71
C PRO A 76 -8.97 5.42 -11.67
N SER A 77 -9.06 5.82 -10.41
CA SER A 77 -9.22 4.87 -9.31
C SER A 77 -10.48 4.06 -9.50
N TRP A 78 -10.46 2.82 -9.07
CA TRP A 78 -11.60 1.91 -9.17
C TRP A 78 -11.90 1.30 -7.82
N LEU A 79 -13.08 1.60 -7.30
CA LEU A 79 -13.55 1.07 -6.03
C LEU A 79 -14.84 0.28 -6.26
N PRO A 80 -14.81 -1.06 -6.11
CA PRO A 80 -16.00 -1.91 -6.34
C PRO A 80 -16.97 -1.93 -5.17
N PHE A 81 -16.81 -1.03 -4.21
CA PHE A 81 -17.63 -0.89 -3.01
C PHE A 81 -17.71 0.58 -2.62
N GLU A 82 -18.69 0.92 -1.81
CA GLU A 82 -18.80 2.25 -1.21
C GLU A 82 -17.80 2.38 -0.05
N THR A 83 -17.12 3.53 0.03
CA THR A 83 -16.20 3.81 1.14
C THR A 83 -16.92 4.28 2.39
N GLU A 84 -18.09 4.89 2.21
CA GLU A 84 -18.88 5.46 3.31
C GLU A 84 -19.17 4.42 4.39
N SER A 85 -18.81 4.74 5.63
CA SER A 85 -19.09 3.91 6.81
C SER A 85 -18.45 2.51 6.80
N HIS A 86 -17.48 2.26 5.93
CA HIS A 86 -16.74 0.99 5.89
C HIS A 86 -15.32 1.13 6.48
N HIS A 87 -14.82 0.04 7.04
CA HIS A 87 -13.44 -0.07 7.49
C HIS A 87 -12.56 -0.50 6.31
N LEU A 88 -11.67 0.38 5.88
CA LEU A 88 -10.81 0.13 4.72
C LEU A 88 -9.44 -0.41 5.13
N LEU A 89 -8.88 -1.29 4.32
CA LEU A 89 -7.49 -1.71 4.39
C LEU A 89 -6.75 -1.11 3.19
N LEU A 90 -5.99 -0.07 3.43
CA LEU A 90 -5.16 0.57 2.41
C LEU A 90 -3.78 -0.09 2.39
N VAL A 91 -3.34 -0.50 1.21
CA VAL A 91 -2.11 -1.30 1.04
C VAL A 91 -1.17 -0.66 0.03
N ASP A 92 0.09 -0.55 0.42
CA ASP A 92 1.17 -0.16 -0.49
C ASP A 92 2.31 -1.19 -0.41
N ASP A 93 3.18 -1.20 -1.41
CA ASP A 93 4.36 -2.05 -1.41
C ASP A 93 5.50 -1.45 -0.56
N VAL A 94 5.78 -0.17 -0.75
CA VAL A 94 6.88 0.52 -0.05
C VAL A 94 6.42 1.87 0.45
N VAL A 95 6.61 2.13 1.74
CA VAL A 95 6.38 3.44 2.33
C VAL A 95 7.72 4.09 2.71
N MET A 96 7.86 5.38 2.43
CA MET A 96 9.04 6.17 2.76
C MET A 96 8.67 7.48 3.44
N SER A 97 8.36 8.53 2.68
CA SER A 97 8.06 9.86 3.22
C SER A 97 6.68 9.99 3.85
N GLY A 98 5.75 9.14 3.48
CA GLY A 98 4.34 9.24 3.82
C GLY A 98 3.49 10.04 2.84
N ARG A 99 4.10 10.64 1.81
CA ARG A 99 3.37 11.48 0.83
C ARG A 99 2.40 10.68 -0.02
N THR A 100 2.80 9.48 -0.44
CA THR A 100 1.93 8.54 -1.17
C THR A 100 0.72 8.14 -0.33
N LEU A 101 0.95 7.81 0.94
CA LEU A 101 -0.11 7.47 1.87
C LEU A 101 -1.11 8.62 2.06
N ARG A 102 -0.60 9.84 2.26
CA ARG A 102 -1.46 11.02 2.37
C ARG A 102 -2.32 11.21 1.13
N ALA A 103 -1.72 11.13 -0.07
CA ALA A 103 -2.43 11.27 -1.33
C ALA A 103 -3.52 10.20 -1.49
N ALA A 104 -3.21 8.96 -1.13
CA ALA A 104 -4.16 7.85 -1.16
C ALA A 104 -5.34 8.08 -0.20
N MET A 105 -5.08 8.56 1.01
CA MET A 105 -6.14 8.91 1.95
C MET A 105 -7.03 10.04 1.41
N ASN A 106 -6.44 11.09 0.84
CA ASN A 106 -7.21 12.18 0.23
C ASN A 106 -8.13 11.66 -0.87
N GLU A 107 -7.62 10.78 -1.73
CA GLU A 107 -8.41 10.15 -2.80
C GLU A 107 -9.58 9.35 -2.22
N LEU A 108 -9.35 8.55 -1.19
CA LEU A 108 -10.40 7.78 -0.55
C LEU A 108 -11.50 8.66 0.05
N PHE A 109 -11.15 9.77 0.68
CA PHE A 109 -12.11 10.71 1.25
C PHE A 109 -12.96 11.42 0.18
N ASP A 110 -12.49 11.50 -1.06
CA ASP A 110 -13.30 12.02 -2.17
C ASP A 110 -14.46 11.09 -2.55
N TYR A 111 -14.35 9.80 -2.21
CA TYR A 111 -15.40 8.79 -2.46
C TYR A 111 -16.40 8.62 -1.32
N GLY A 112 -16.19 9.25 -0.19
CA GLY A 112 -17.03 9.14 0.98
C GLY A 112 -16.24 9.22 2.28
N ARG A 113 -16.91 9.06 3.40
CA ARG A 113 -16.26 9.04 4.72
C ARG A 113 -16.11 7.61 5.22
N PRO A 114 -14.92 7.00 5.10
CA PRO A 114 -14.69 5.69 5.70
C PRO A 114 -14.80 5.76 7.23
N GLU A 115 -15.24 4.68 7.83
CA GLU A 115 -15.29 4.54 9.29
C GLU A 115 -13.89 4.49 9.89
N SER A 116 -12.98 3.81 9.21
CA SER A 116 -11.55 3.80 9.54
C SER A 116 -10.73 3.42 8.31
N ILE A 117 -9.45 3.78 8.36
CA ILE A 117 -8.44 3.34 7.39
C ILE A 117 -7.31 2.67 8.17
N THR A 118 -7.10 1.38 7.94
CA THR A 118 -5.92 0.65 8.38
C THR A 118 -4.91 0.66 7.26
N PHE A 119 -3.68 1.06 7.51
CA PHE A 119 -2.63 1.09 6.51
C PHE A 119 -1.63 -0.04 6.71
N ALA A 120 -1.39 -0.82 5.64
CA ALA A 120 -0.41 -1.88 5.61
C ALA A 120 0.60 -1.65 4.49
N ALA A 121 1.89 -1.79 4.79
CA ALA A 121 2.97 -1.69 3.81
C ALA A 121 3.86 -2.92 3.89
N LEU A 122 4.25 -3.46 2.74
CA LEU A 122 5.16 -4.60 2.71
C LEU A 122 6.53 -4.22 3.27
N ILE A 123 7.05 -3.07 2.84
CA ILE A 123 8.34 -2.52 3.28
C ILE A 123 8.15 -1.09 3.79
N ASP A 124 8.73 -0.82 4.94
CA ASP A 124 8.86 0.52 5.49
C ASP A 124 10.33 0.92 5.49
N LEU A 125 10.68 2.01 4.83
CA LEU A 125 12.03 2.53 4.78
C LEU A 125 12.39 3.44 5.97
N GLY A 126 11.45 3.65 6.89
CA GLY A 126 11.68 4.35 8.16
C GLY A 126 11.85 5.85 8.07
N TYR A 127 11.92 6.41 6.88
CA TYR A 127 12.01 7.86 6.67
C TYR A 127 10.61 8.47 6.54
N ARG A 128 10.37 9.58 7.22
CA ARG A 128 9.09 10.31 7.13
C ARG A 128 9.32 11.80 6.94
N GLU A 129 8.47 12.38 6.11
CA GLU A 129 8.30 13.83 6.01
C GLU A 129 6.96 14.28 6.56
N LEU A 130 6.00 13.35 6.69
CA LEU A 130 4.67 13.58 7.24
C LEU A 130 4.43 12.67 8.44
N PRO A 131 3.57 13.09 9.41
CA PRO A 131 3.32 12.32 10.64
C PRO A 131 2.31 11.18 10.41
N VAL A 132 2.68 10.25 9.56
CA VAL A 132 1.90 9.07 9.21
C VAL A 132 2.74 7.81 9.36
N GLN A 133 2.11 6.72 9.80
CA GLN A 133 2.76 5.43 10.00
C GLN A 133 1.86 4.29 9.53
N PRO A 134 2.42 3.19 8.99
CA PRO A 134 1.65 1.98 8.78
C PRO A 134 1.22 1.37 10.12
N ASP A 135 0.01 0.80 10.14
CA ASP A 135 -0.46 -0.02 11.26
C ASP A 135 0.20 -1.39 11.25
N VAL A 136 0.47 -1.90 10.05
CA VAL A 136 1.11 -3.20 9.83
C VAL A 136 2.19 -3.05 8.78
N THR A 137 3.36 -3.62 9.06
CA THR A 137 4.52 -3.58 8.17
C THR A 137 5.10 -4.98 8.02
N GLY A 138 5.42 -5.38 6.79
CA GLY A 138 6.11 -6.64 6.56
C GLY A 138 7.52 -6.59 7.14
N ARG A 139 8.28 -5.58 6.78
CA ARG A 139 9.62 -5.34 7.32
C ARG A 139 10.04 -3.88 7.19
N THR A 140 10.76 -3.41 8.19
CA THR A 140 11.48 -2.13 8.13
C THR A 140 12.90 -2.37 7.60
N LEU A 141 13.32 -1.56 6.63
CA LEU A 141 14.66 -1.65 6.02
C LEU A 141 15.33 -0.28 6.03
N GLU A 142 16.63 -0.28 6.29
CA GLU A 142 17.49 0.86 5.99
C GLU A 142 18.22 0.58 4.67
N LEU A 143 18.10 1.50 3.72
CA LEU A 143 18.83 1.43 2.46
C LEU A 143 20.07 2.29 2.51
N ALA A 144 21.15 1.84 1.90
CA ALA A 144 22.33 2.66 1.67
C ALA A 144 22.01 3.78 0.68
N CYS A 145 22.80 4.85 0.74
CA CYS A 145 22.69 5.93 -0.25
C CYS A 145 22.81 5.37 -1.67
N GLY A 146 21.90 5.77 -2.55
CA GLY A 146 21.87 5.29 -3.93
C GLY A 146 21.18 3.94 -4.14
N GLN A 147 20.56 3.38 -3.11
CA GLN A 147 19.76 2.16 -3.24
C GLN A 147 18.26 2.45 -3.26
N ARG A 148 17.53 1.58 -3.91
CA ARG A 148 16.07 1.51 -3.82
C ARG A 148 15.61 0.07 -3.67
N VAL A 149 14.46 -0.11 -3.04
CA VAL A 149 13.77 -1.40 -3.04
C VAL A 149 12.67 -1.38 -4.09
N LYS A 150 12.52 -2.48 -4.81
CA LYS A 150 11.51 -2.63 -5.84
C LYS A 150 10.81 -3.98 -5.71
N LEU A 151 9.48 -3.94 -5.71
CA LEU A 151 8.66 -5.14 -5.83
C LEU A 151 8.46 -5.46 -7.31
N GLN A 152 8.77 -6.67 -7.67
CA GLN A 152 8.53 -7.24 -9.01
C GLN A 152 7.37 -8.23 -8.91
N GLY A 153 6.56 -8.29 -9.92
CA GLY A 153 5.39 -9.18 -9.93
C GLY A 153 4.58 -9.06 -11.20
N PRO A 154 3.33 -9.56 -11.18
CA PRO A 154 2.66 -10.16 -10.01
C PRO A 154 3.03 -11.60 -9.68
N GLU A 155 3.58 -12.35 -10.62
CA GLU A 155 3.93 -13.77 -10.47
C GLU A 155 5.30 -14.07 -11.08
N PRO A 156 6.29 -14.45 -10.23
CA PRO A 156 6.27 -14.42 -8.76
C PRO A 156 6.43 -13.01 -8.21
N LEU A 157 6.00 -12.80 -6.95
CA LEU A 157 6.31 -11.58 -6.20
C LEU A 157 7.71 -11.68 -5.62
N GLU A 158 8.58 -10.77 -6.01
CA GLU A 158 9.97 -10.74 -5.57
C GLU A 158 10.38 -9.33 -5.17
N LEU A 159 11.18 -9.22 -4.11
CA LEU A 159 11.77 -7.95 -3.69
C LEU A 159 13.24 -7.90 -4.09
N ALA A 160 13.61 -6.86 -4.80
CA ALA A 160 14.98 -6.57 -5.18
C ALA A 160 15.45 -5.25 -4.57
N ILE A 161 16.71 -5.21 -4.14
CA ILE A 161 17.40 -3.97 -3.80
C ILE A 161 18.28 -3.64 -5.02
N GLU A 162 18.02 -2.50 -5.63
CA GLU A 162 18.71 -2.05 -6.83
C GLU A 162 19.59 -0.84 -6.52
N GLU A 163 20.76 -0.76 -7.14
CA GLU A 163 21.59 0.44 -7.13
C GLU A 163 21.00 1.45 -8.12
N LEU A 164 20.80 2.68 -7.66
CA LEU A 164 20.45 3.78 -8.53
C LEU A 164 21.72 4.13 -9.31
N GLY A 165 21.75 3.84 -10.60
CA GLY A 165 22.88 4.19 -11.45
C GLY A 165 23.20 5.66 -11.35
N ASN A 166 24.47 5.99 -11.25
CA ASN A 166 24.95 7.37 -11.38
C ASN A 166 24.64 7.83 -12.80
N GLY A 167 23.50 8.49 -12.96
CA GLY A 167 23.16 9.22 -14.18
C GLY A 167 23.66 10.65 -14.09
#